data_799613e3ee3c8d52f673522b809b0c85
#
_entry.id   799613e3ee3c8d52f673522b809b0c85
#
_cell.length_a   1.000
_cell.length_b   1.000
_cell.length_c   1.000
_cell.angle_alpha   90.00
_cell.angle_beta   90.00
_cell.angle_gamma   90.00
#
_symmetry.space_group_name_H-M   'P 1'
#
loop_
_entity.id
_entity.type
_entity.pdbx_description
1 polymer ?
#
loop_
_entity_poly.entity_id
_entity_poly.type
_entity_poly.pdbx_seq_one_letter_code
_entity_poly.pdbx_strand_id
1 'polypeptide(L)'
;MDRQKITDLIILSLKENKTQLRNQFLESKDQIGFFYIDDLLPENLALKIHSKFPDLDSTIERNNIREHKFTAYQMDKYNSLLEEVTYAFQDEKIVKLISNICELENITADENLYAGGLSIMAKGNFLNPHLDNSHDKDRKRWRVLNLLYYVSPNWKLEHGGNLEVWPKGLKEKQITIESKFNRLVVMATHQNSWHSVSKVLVDNTRCCVSNYYFSKEPLLNSDTFHVTTFRGRPKEKIKDLILQVDNKLRSGVRFLFKKGIRENPHQYKK
;
A
#
# COMPACT_ATOMS: atom_id res chain seq x y z
N MET A 1 14.22 2.75 19.84
CA MET A 1 14.25 4.01 19.05
C MET A 1 12.83 4.52 19.07
N ASP A 2 12.64 5.77 19.39
CA ASP A 2 11.30 6.35 19.47
C ASP A 2 10.81 6.85 18.09
N ARG A 3 9.52 7.10 18.00
CA ARG A 3 8.81 7.56 16.79
C ARG A 3 9.40 8.84 16.25
N GLN A 4 9.68 9.83 17.11
CA GLN A 4 10.17 11.14 16.70
C GLN A 4 11.49 11.03 15.95
N LYS A 5 12.42 10.20 16.42
CA LYS A 5 13.71 10.00 15.76
C LYS A 5 13.56 9.35 14.39
N ILE A 6 12.62 8.39 14.24
CA ILE A 6 12.32 7.78 12.94
C ILE A 6 11.70 8.83 12.01
N THR A 7 10.75 9.62 12.50
CA THR A 7 10.13 10.73 11.78
C THR A 7 11.17 11.72 11.26
N ASP A 8 12.12 12.13 12.10
CA ASP A 8 13.15 13.10 11.72
C ASP A 8 14.06 12.56 10.62
N LEU A 9 14.43 11.27 10.67
CA LEU A 9 15.21 10.60 9.61
C LEU A 9 14.44 10.53 8.28
N ILE A 10 13.16 10.16 8.31
CA ILE A 10 12.31 10.14 7.11
C ILE A 10 12.20 11.56 6.51
N ILE A 11 11.97 12.57 7.35
CA ILE A 11 11.88 13.97 6.89
C ILE A 11 13.17 14.42 6.24
N LEU A 12 14.32 14.10 6.82
CA LEU A 12 15.63 14.45 6.26
C LEU A 12 15.76 13.87 4.84
N SER A 13 15.59 12.56 4.70
CA SER A 13 15.71 11.86 3.43
C SER A 13 14.73 12.40 2.36
N LEU A 14 13.46 12.61 2.74
CA LEU A 14 12.46 13.17 1.81
C LEU A 14 12.76 14.61 1.41
N LYS A 15 13.30 15.45 2.31
CA LYS A 15 13.67 16.84 2.00
C LYS A 15 14.86 16.93 1.04
N GLU A 16 15.89 16.12 1.27
CA GLU A 16 17.08 16.07 0.42
C GLU A 16 16.73 15.66 -1.03
N ASN A 17 15.74 14.80 -1.19
CA ASN A 17 15.32 14.28 -2.49
C ASN A 17 14.05 14.94 -3.06
N LYS A 18 13.50 15.98 -2.39
CA LYS A 18 12.17 16.55 -2.68
C LYS A 18 11.95 16.87 -4.16
N THR A 19 12.89 17.53 -4.81
CA THR A 19 12.75 17.92 -6.23
C THR A 19 12.65 16.71 -7.15
N GLN A 20 13.52 15.71 -6.95
CA GLN A 20 13.51 14.48 -7.73
C GLN A 20 12.19 13.71 -7.54
N LEU A 21 11.72 13.56 -6.29
CA LEU A 21 10.50 12.84 -5.97
C LEU A 21 9.26 13.53 -6.57
N ARG A 22 9.23 14.86 -6.50
CA ARG A 22 8.18 15.66 -7.13
C ARG A 22 8.17 15.45 -8.66
N ASN A 23 9.32 15.48 -9.31
CA ASN A 23 9.40 15.25 -10.75
C ASN A 23 8.90 13.84 -11.11
N GLN A 24 9.34 12.78 -10.40
CA GLN A 24 8.85 11.43 -10.62
C GLN A 24 7.30 11.35 -10.52
N PHE A 25 6.72 12.00 -9.49
CA PHE A 25 5.27 11.99 -9.31
C PHE A 25 4.56 12.71 -10.46
N LEU A 26 5.04 13.89 -10.85
CA LEU A 26 4.43 14.70 -11.92
C LEU A 26 4.55 14.04 -13.29
N GLU A 27 5.67 13.44 -13.63
CA GLU A 27 5.88 12.70 -14.88
C GLU A 27 4.92 11.51 -15.04
N SER A 28 4.48 10.91 -13.92
CA SER A 28 3.54 9.79 -13.91
C SER A 28 2.09 10.19 -13.60
N LYS A 29 1.82 11.47 -13.29
CA LYS A 29 0.54 11.95 -12.74
C LYS A 29 -0.64 11.75 -13.69
N ASP A 30 -0.45 11.92 -15.00
CA ASP A 30 -1.51 11.75 -16.00
C ASP A 30 -1.93 10.27 -16.17
N GLN A 31 -1.17 9.36 -15.60
CA GLN A 31 -1.42 7.93 -15.64
C GLN A 31 -1.93 7.43 -14.28
N ILE A 32 -1.03 7.30 -13.29
CA ILE A 32 -1.37 6.91 -11.91
C ILE A 32 -0.86 7.95 -10.92
N GLY A 33 0.38 8.43 -11.09
CA GLY A 33 1.10 9.28 -10.15
C GLY A 33 1.79 8.42 -9.08
N PHE A 34 3.11 8.31 -9.17
CA PHE A 34 3.91 7.63 -8.15
C PHE A 34 5.34 8.16 -8.12
N PHE A 35 5.99 7.96 -6.99
CA PHE A 35 7.43 8.11 -6.86
C PHE A 35 7.98 7.02 -5.95
N TYR A 36 9.30 6.82 -5.99
CA TYR A 36 10.01 6.01 -5.00
C TYR A 36 11.34 6.64 -4.62
N ILE A 37 11.79 6.31 -3.42
CA ILE A 37 13.09 6.69 -2.88
C ILE A 37 13.75 5.46 -2.27
N ASP A 38 15.03 5.27 -2.61
CA ASP A 38 15.89 4.25 -2.01
C ASP A 38 16.59 4.80 -0.78
N ASP A 39 17.06 3.90 0.07
CA ASP A 39 17.84 4.22 1.26
C ASP A 39 17.17 5.25 2.18
N LEU A 40 15.84 5.08 2.36
CA LEU A 40 14.98 6.00 3.12
C LEU A 40 15.48 6.22 4.55
N LEU A 41 15.94 5.15 5.21
CA LEU A 41 16.45 5.16 6.58
C LEU A 41 17.92 4.68 6.59
N PRO A 42 18.69 4.98 7.65
CA PRO A 42 19.99 4.33 7.85
C PRO A 42 19.85 2.80 7.76
N GLU A 43 20.76 2.16 7.04
CA GLU A 43 20.71 0.72 6.73
C GLU A 43 20.54 -0.14 7.99
N ASN A 44 21.30 0.15 9.03
CA ASN A 44 21.21 -0.56 10.31
C ASN A 44 19.83 -0.48 10.96
N LEU A 45 19.11 0.64 10.78
CA LEU A 45 17.75 0.79 11.26
C LEU A 45 16.76 -0.01 10.39
N ALA A 46 16.88 0.03 9.08
CA ALA A 46 16.06 -0.75 8.17
C ALA A 46 16.23 -2.26 8.42
N LEU A 47 17.45 -2.74 8.63
CA LEU A 47 17.75 -4.13 9.04
C LEU A 47 17.12 -4.47 10.39
N LYS A 48 17.20 -3.57 11.37
CA LYS A 48 16.56 -3.75 12.68
C LYS A 48 15.03 -3.82 12.55
N ILE A 49 14.41 -2.99 11.72
CA ILE A 49 12.96 -3.05 11.46
C ILE A 49 12.61 -4.40 10.86
N HIS A 50 13.32 -4.85 9.84
CA HIS A 50 13.11 -6.17 9.22
C HIS A 50 13.21 -7.29 10.26
N SER A 51 14.24 -7.30 11.11
CA SER A 51 14.45 -8.35 12.13
C SER A 51 13.35 -8.44 13.20
N LYS A 52 12.43 -7.48 13.24
CA LYS A 52 11.29 -7.44 14.17
C LYS A 52 9.97 -7.82 13.52
N PHE A 53 9.96 -8.07 12.21
CA PHE A 53 8.75 -8.56 11.56
C PHE A 53 8.30 -9.89 12.17
N PRO A 54 7.00 -10.07 12.35
CA PRO A 54 6.45 -11.28 12.94
C PRO A 54 6.60 -12.50 12.01
N ASP A 55 6.66 -13.68 12.60
CA ASP A 55 6.53 -14.93 11.87
C ASP A 55 5.13 -15.06 11.27
N LEU A 56 5.01 -15.77 10.15
CA LEU A 56 3.76 -15.91 9.40
C LEU A 56 2.61 -16.43 10.28
N ASP A 57 2.89 -17.39 11.15
CA ASP A 57 1.90 -18.03 12.04
C ASP A 57 1.29 -17.06 13.06
N SER A 58 1.96 -15.95 13.34
CA SER A 58 1.47 -14.89 14.24
C SER A 58 0.70 -13.79 13.52
N THR A 59 0.46 -13.95 12.21
CA THR A 59 -0.20 -12.97 11.35
C THR A 59 -1.52 -13.51 10.81
N ILE A 60 -2.25 -12.68 10.07
CA ILE A 60 -3.53 -13.07 9.47
C ILE A 60 -3.30 -13.43 8.01
N GLU A 61 -3.45 -14.72 7.68
CA GLU A 61 -3.43 -15.19 6.30
C GLU A 61 -4.68 -14.74 5.56
N ARG A 62 -4.48 -14.22 4.37
CA ARG A 62 -5.53 -13.92 3.38
C ARG A 62 -5.25 -14.75 2.13
N ASN A 63 -5.93 -15.89 2.01
CA ASN A 63 -5.76 -16.83 0.92
C ASN A 63 -7.09 -17.07 0.20
N ASN A 64 -7.18 -16.56 -1.02
CA ASN A 64 -8.37 -16.71 -1.87
C ASN A 64 -8.00 -16.42 -3.35
N ILE A 65 -9.00 -16.48 -4.25
CA ILE A 65 -8.78 -16.25 -5.69
C ILE A 65 -8.20 -14.86 -6.02
N ARG A 66 -8.37 -13.85 -5.14
CA ARG A 66 -7.95 -12.45 -5.35
C ARG A 66 -6.51 -12.22 -4.93
N GLU A 67 -6.13 -12.83 -3.80
CA GLU A 67 -4.86 -12.57 -3.12
C GLU A 67 -4.43 -13.77 -2.27
N HIS A 68 -3.12 -13.91 -2.12
CA HIS A 68 -2.51 -14.74 -1.09
C HIS A 68 -1.40 -13.93 -0.44
N LYS A 69 -1.60 -13.51 0.79
CA LYS A 69 -0.65 -12.71 1.58
C LYS A 69 -0.95 -12.83 3.07
N PHE A 70 -0.02 -12.36 3.89
CA PHE A 70 -0.15 -12.26 5.34
C PHE A 70 -0.20 -10.78 5.74
N THR A 71 -1.02 -10.45 6.75
CA THR A 71 -1.20 -9.08 7.23
C THR A 71 -1.17 -9.02 8.75
N ALA A 72 -0.62 -7.92 9.28
CA ALA A 72 -0.62 -7.62 10.70
C ALA A 72 -0.92 -6.12 10.89
N TYR A 73 -2.00 -5.81 11.62
CA TYR A 73 -2.47 -4.43 11.82
C TYR A 73 -2.78 -4.11 13.27
N GLN A 74 -2.86 -5.10 14.15
CA GLN A 74 -3.01 -4.91 15.59
C GLN A 74 -1.62 -4.72 16.20
N MET A 75 -1.07 -3.49 16.09
CA MET A 75 0.35 -3.20 16.34
C MET A 75 0.81 -3.47 17.77
N ASP A 76 -0.08 -3.36 18.75
CA ASP A 76 0.19 -3.68 20.16
C ASP A 76 0.52 -5.17 20.43
N LYS A 77 0.22 -6.05 19.46
CA LYS A 77 0.56 -7.49 19.53
C LYS A 77 1.96 -7.81 19.02
N TYR A 78 2.65 -6.85 18.43
CA TYR A 78 3.94 -7.05 17.79
C TYR A 78 5.04 -6.20 18.45
N ASN A 79 6.25 -6.30 17.92
CA ASN A 79 7.35 -5.50 18.46
C ASN A 79 7.07 -4.00 18.35
N SER A 80 7.28 -3.24 19.42
CA SER A 80 6.99 -1.80 19.48
C SER A 80 7.68 -0.99 18.38
N LEU A 81 8.86 -1.41 17.88
CA LEU A 81 9.52 -0.72 16.78
C LEU A 81 8.68 -0.72 15.51
N LEU A 82 7.86 -1.76 15.26
CA LEU A 82 6.96 -1.83 14.10
C LEU A 82 5.79 -0.86 14.23
N GLU A 83 5.27 -0.66 15.44
CA GLU A 83 4.29 0.39 15.72
C GLU A 83 4.91 1.77 15.50
N GLU A 84 6.12 2.01 16.05
CA GLU A 84 6.80 3.29 15.93
C GLU A 84 7.09 3.68 14.48
N VAL A 85 7.57 2.75 13.64
CA VAL A 85 7.82 3.04 12.22
C VAL A 85 6.52 3.24 11.44
N THR A 86 5.48 2.45 11.73
CA THR A 86 4.17 2.59 11.07
C THR A 86 3.59 3.97 11.35
N TYR A 87 3.59 4.41 12.60
CA TYR A 87 3.05 5.71 12.98
C TYR A 87 3.99 6.89 12.73
N ALA A 88 5.29 6.66 12.51
CA ALA A 88 6.18 7.71 12.03
C ALA A 88 5.72 8.24 10.66
N PHE A 89 5.29 7.36 9.74
CA PHE A 89 4.71 7.79 8.45
C PHE A 89 3.41 8.60 8.59
N GLN A 90 2.76 8.55 9.74
CA GLN A 90 1.53 9.28 10.01
C GLN A 90 1.75 10.62 10.73
N ASP A 91 2.99 10.97 11.03
CA ASP A 91 3.35 12.28 11.60
C ASP A 91 2.93 13.40 10.64
N GLU A 92 2.30 14.45 11.17
CA GLU A 92 1.76 15.56 10.38
C GLU A 92 2.82 16.23 9.49
N LYS A 93 4.09 16.28 9.93
CA LYS A 93 5.17 16.87 9.14
C LYS A 93 5.49 16.00 7.92
N ILE A 94 5.45 14.65 8.05
CA ILE A 94 5.66 13.72 6.94
C ILE A 94 4.46 13.77 5.99
N VAL A 95 3.23 13.73 6.53
CA VAL A 95 2.01 13.86 5.73
C VAL A 95 2.07 15.13 4.89
N LYS A 96 2.37 16.29 5.52
CA LYS A 96 2.50 17.57 4.82
C LYS A 96 3.62 17.57 3.77
N LEU A 97 4.77 16.96 4.07
CA LEU A 97 5.89 16.91 3.13
C LEU A 97 5.56 16.04 1.91
N ILE A 98 4.98 14.85 2.10
CA ILE A 98 4.54 13.97 1.01
C ILE A 98 3.42 14.64 0.20
N SER A 99 2.47 15.30 0.87
CA SER A 99 1.42 16.08 0.20
C SER A 99 2.01 17.14 -0.72
N ASN A 100 3.01 17.90 -0.25
CA ASN A 100 3.70 18.91 -1.05
C ASN A 100 4.48 18.29 -2.24
N ILE A 101 5.08 17.11 -2.07
CA ILE A 101 5.76 16.38 -3.15
C ILE A 101 4.74 16.00 -4.23
N CYS A 102 3.55 15.52 -3.82
CA CYS A 102 2.49 15.06 -4.72
C CYS A 102 1.58 16.21 -5.23
N GLU A 103 1.79 17.45 -4.80
CA GLU A 103 0.91 18.61 -5.10
C GLU A 103 -0.55 18.34 -4.70
N LEU A 104 -0.74 17.77 -3.51
CA LEU A 104 -2.05 17.48 -2.94
C LEU A 104 -2.28 18.35 -1.69
N GLU A 105 -3.54 18.69 -1.45
CA GLU A 105 -3.95 19.51 -0.31
C GLU A 105 -4.87 18.73 0.64
N ASN A 106 -4.95 19.19 1.89
CA ASN A 106 -5.89 18.68 2.89
C ASN A 106 -5.80 17.17 3.14
N ILE A 107 -4.58 16.63 3.12
CA ILE A 107 -4.29 15.21 3.31
C ILE A 107 -4.21 14.90 4.80
N THR A 108 -4.76 13.75 5.19
CA THR A 108 -4.72 13.21 6.56
C THR A 108 -4.26 11.76 6.56
N ALA A 109 -3.60 11.34 7.63
CA ALA A 109 -3.18 9.95 7.81
C ALA A 109 -4.35 9.00 8.18
N ASP A 110 -4.09 7.70 8.12
CA ASP A 110 -4.99 6.63 8.54
C ASP A 110 -4.71 6.20 10.00
N GLU A 111 -5.19 6.97 10.94
CA GLU A 111 -4.95 6.76 12.37
C GLU A 111 -5.34 5.36 12.87
N ASN A 112 -6.32 4.74 12.24
CA ASN A 112 -6.86 3.43 12.63
C ASN A 112 -6.28 2.27 11.79
N LEU A 113 -5.29 2.50 10.96
CA LEU A 113 -4.74 1.50 10.03
C LEU A 113 -5.84 0.74 9.26
N TYR A 114 -6.83 1.46 8.74
CA TYR A 114 -7.91 0.88 7.92
C TYR A 114 -7.35 0.39 6.58
N ALA A 115 -6.85 -0.83 6.56
CA ALA A 115 -6.07 -1.48 5.52
C ALA A 115 -4.55 -1.23 5.54
N GLY A 116 -4.04 -0.34 6.39
CA GLY A 116 -2.61 -0.18 6.66
C GLY A 116 -2.04 -1.24 7.61
N GLY A 117 -0.77 -1.13 7.98
CA GLY A 117 -0.04 -2.05 8.86
C GLY A 117 1.05 -2.81 8.14
N LEU A 118 1.32 -4.06 8.54
CA LEU A 118 2.36 -4.89 7.95
C LEU A 118 1.77 -5.81 6.88
N SER A 119 2.50 -5.96 5.78
CA SER A 119 2.21 -6.91 4.72
C SER A 119 3.42 -7.81 4.51
N ILE A 120 3.22 -9.12 4.63
CA ILE A 120 4.25 -10.13 4.45
C ILE A 120 3.81 -11.08 3.33
N MET A 121 4.73 -11.39 2.43
CA MET A 121 4.47 -12.31 1.33
C MET A 121 5.58 -13.34 1.24
N ALA A 122 5.22 -14.60 1.39
CA ALA A 122 6.09 -15.77 1.25
C ALA A 122 6.03 -16.33 -0.17
N LYS A 123 6.85 -17.35 -0.46
CA LYS A 123 6.86 -18.06 -1.75
C LYS A 123 5.46 -18.49 -2.18
N GLY A 124 5.12 -18.17 -3.40
CA GLY A 124 3.81 -18.46 -3.98
C GLY A 124 2.76 -17.38 -3.74
N ASN A 125 2.97 -16.46 -2.79
CA ASN A 125 2.04 -15.38 -2.50
C ASN A 125 1.99 -14.36 -3.65
N PHE A 126 0.83 -13.75 -3.84
CA PHE A 126 0.55 -12.79 -4.90
C PHE A 126 -0.61 -11.87 -4.51
N LEU A 127 -0.76 -10.78 -5.27
CA LEU A 127 -1.93 -9.91 -5.22
C LEU A 127 -2.34 -9.60 -6.66
N ASN A 128 -3.53 -10.04 -7.04
CA ASN A 128 -4.03 -9.81 -8.40
C ASN A 128 -4.24 -8.31 -8.69
N PRO A 129 -4.29 -7.91 -9.98
CA PRO A 129 -4.61 -6.55 -10.34
C PRO A 129 -5.89 -6.07 -9.67
N HIS A 130 -5.82 -4.91 -9.02
CA HIS A 130 -6.93 -4.37 -8.25
C HIS A 130 -6.89 -2.83 -8.20
N LEU A 131 -8.03 -2.28 -7.89
CA LEU A 131 -8.19 -0.94 -7.34
C LEU A 131 -8.43 -1.08 -5.85
N ASP A 132 -7.75 -0.30 -5.04
CA ASP A 132 -8.04 -0.22 -3.62
C ASP A 132 -9.47 0.29 -3.38
N ASN A 133 -10.07 0.00 -2.22
CA ASN A 133 -11.30 0.68 -1.87
C ASN A 133 -11.04 2.19 -1.76
N SER A 134 -11.97 2.97 -2.30
CA SER A 134 -11.80 4.41 -2.49
C SER A 134 -11.92 5.27 -1.23
N HIS A 135 -12.21 4.69 -0.06
CA HIS A 135 -12.67 5.46 1.10
C HIS A 135 -12.13 4.94 2.43
N ASP A 136 -12.24 5.79 3.48
CA ASP A 136 -12.01 5.43 4.86
C ASP A 136 -13.15 4.53 5.41
N LYS A 137 -13.03 4.09 6.67
CA LYS A 137 -14.02 3.20 7.31
C LYS A 137 -15.43 3.79 7.35
N ASP A 138 -15.56 5.10 7.46
CA ASP A 138 -16.84 5.79 7.63
C ASP A 138 -17.39 6.40 6.33
N ARG A 139 -16.68 6.25 5.21
CA ARG A 139 -16.98 6.84 3.90
C ARG A 139 -17.08 8.37 3.94
N LYS A 140 -16.24 8.99 4.74
CA LYS A 140 -16.18 10.44 4.87
C LYS A 140 -15.00 11.07 4.13
N ARG A 141 -14.00 10.24 3.82
CA ARG A 141 -12.76 10.68 3.16
C ARG A 141 -12.41 9.71 2.05
N TRP A 142 -11.79 10.23 1.01
CA TRP A 142 -11.24 9.49 -0.11
C TRP A 142 -9.85 9.00 0.22
N ARG A 143 -9.55 7.75 -0.12
CA ARG A 143 -8.17 7.26 -0.11
C ARG A 143 -7.46 7.83 -1.31
N VAL A 144 -6.35 8.54 -1.08
CA VAL A 144 -5.65 9.28 -2.14
C VAL A 144 -4.20 8.87 -2.34
N LEU A 145 -3.53 8.34 -1.30
CA LEU A 145 -2.16 7.83 -1.41
C LEU A 145 -2.03 6.49 -0.70
N ASN A 146 -1.24 5.61 -1.30
CA ASN A 146 -0.74 4.37 -0.73
C ASN A 146 0.79 4.48 -0.58
N LEU A 147 1.30 4.19 0.62
CA LEU A 147 2.71 4.22 0.97
C LEU A 147 3.16 2.80 1.28
N LEU A 148 4.22 2.34 0.65
CA LEU A 148 4.77 1.01 0.77
C LEU A 148 6.27 1.09 1.08
N TYR A 149 6.66 0.84 2.32
CA TYR A 149 8.05 0.82 2.73
C TYR A 149 8.56 -0.63 2.83
N TYR A 150 9.43 -1.01 1.90
CA TYR A 150 9.98 -2.37 1.78
C TYR A 150 11.26 -2.52 2.60
N VAL A 151 11.35 -3.60 3.38
CA VAL A 151 12.43 -3.81 4.34
C VAL A 151 13.11 -5.18 4.25
N SER A 152 12.83 -6.01 3.24
CA SER A 152 13.47 -7.31 3.06
C SER A 152 14.88 -7.16 2.52
N PRO A 153 15.94 -7.54 3.27
CA PRO A 153 17.33 -7.43 2.81
C PRO A 153 17.58 -8.30 1.58
N ASN A 154 18.49 -7.87 0.71
CA ASN A 154 18.90 -8.57 -0.49
C ASN A 154 17.74 -8.97 -1.42
N TRP A 155 16.59 -8.28 -1.32
CA TRP A 155 15.47 -8.52 -2.23
C TRP A 155 15.81 -7.97 -3.62
N LYS A 156 15.57 -8.78 -4.64
CA LYS A 156 15.88 -8.44 -6.03
C LYS A 156 14.64 -8.57 -6.91
N LEU A 157 14.66 -7.92 -8.05
CA LEU A 157 13.55 -7.93 -9.01
C LEU A 157 13.12 -9.36 -9.38
N GLU A 158 14.06 -10.27 -9.62
CA GLU A 158 13.82 -11.67 -9.97
C GLU A 158 13.20 -12.52 -8.87
N HIS A 159 13.21 -12.06 -7.61
CA HIS A 159 12.54 -12.75 -6.49
C HIS A 159 11.01 -12.64 -6.56
N GLY A 160 10.48 -11.75 -7.41
CA GLY A 160 9.05 -11.47 -7.46
C GLY A 160 8.59 -10.65 -6.26
N GLY A 161 7.28 -10.67 -5.95
CA GLY A 161 6.71 -9.84 -4.88
C GLY A 161 6.77 -8.34 -5.16
N ASN A 162 7.04 -7.94 -6.40
CA ASN A 162 7.22 -6.57 -6.83
C ASN A 162 5.88 -5.87 -7.05
N LEU A 163 5.83 -4.57 -6.78
CA LEU A 163 4.68 -3.75 -7.14
C LEU A 163 4.62 -3.60 -8.66
N GLU A 164 3.47 -3.87 -9.22
CA GLU A 164 3.17 -3.66 -10.64
C GLU A 164 2.08 -2.61 -10.76
N VAL A 165 2.34 -1.50 -11.41
CA VAL A 165 1.35 -0.47 -11.73
C VAL A 165 0.95 -0.57 -13.20
N TRP A 166 -0.34 -0.37 -13.51
CA TRP A 166 -0.93 -0.57 -14.83
C TRP A 166 -1.49 0.76 -15.39
N PRO A 167 -0.61 1.69 -15.80
CA PRO A 167 -1.03 3.08 -16.11
C PRO A 167 -2.00 3.17 -17.28
N LYS A 168 -1.91 2.27 -18.23
CA LYS A 168 -2.80 2.20 -19.42
C LYS A 168 -3.88 1.11 -19.31
N GLY A 169 -4.16 0.67 -18.06
CA GLY A 169 -5.08 -0.42 -17.79
C GLY A 169 -4.50 -1.81 -18.08
N LEU A 170 -5.27 -2.86 -17.77
CA LEU A 170 -4.79 -4.25 -17.73
C LEU A 170 -4.55 -4.89 -19.10
N LYS A 171 -4.86 -4.21 -20.21
CA LYS A 171 -4.57 -4.70 -21.56
C LYS A 171 -3.16 -4.39 -22.02
N GLU A 172 -2.53 -3.41 -21.39
CA GLU A 172 -1.18 -2.95 -21.70
C GLU A 172 -0.15 -3.53 -20.71
N LYS A 173 1.13 -3.32 -21.02
CA LYS A 173 2.23 -3.76 -20.16
C LYS A 173 2.27 -2.92 -18.88
N GLN A 174 2.44 -3.58 -17.75
CA GLN A 174 2.68 -2.94 -16.46
C GLN A 174 4.08 -2.32 -16.36
N ILE A 175 4.21 -1.33 -15.48
CA ILE A 175 5.50 -0.88 -14.95
C ILE A 175 5.73 -1.66 -13.67
N THR A 176 6.89 -2.32 -13.56
CA THR A 176 7.27 -3.09 -12.37
C THR A 176 8.23 -2.26 -11.52
N ILE A 177 7.85 -2.02 -10.28
CA ILE A 177 8.66 -1.33 -9.27
C ILE A 177 9.19 -2.39 -8.31
N GLU A 178 10.48 -2.57 -8.29
CA GLU A 178 11.15 -3.55 -7.42
C GLU A 178 10.85 -3.27 -5.95
N SER A 179 10.51 -4.32 -5.19
CA SER A 179 10.36 -4.25 -3.72
C SER A 179 11.73 -4.24 -3.03
N LYS A 180 12.62 -3.37 -3.51
CA LYS A 180 14.00 -3.24 -3.05
C LYS A 180 14.07 -2.92 -1.56
N PHE A 181 15.05 -3.49 -0.87
CA PHE A 181 15.32 -3.18 0.53
C PHE A 181 15.48 -1.68 0.77
N ASN A 182 14.90 -1.19 1.86
CA ASN A 182 14.95 0.21 2.29
C ASN A 182 14.36 1.21 1.27
N ARG A 183 13.42 0.76 0.43
CA ARG A 183 12.69 1.59 -0.56
C ARG A 183 11.32 1.96 -0.03
N LEU A 184 10.99 3.25 -0.08
CA LEU A 184 9.63 3.74 0.03
C LEU A 184 9.07 3.98 -1.37
N VAL A 185 7.90 3.44 -1.65
CA VAL A 185 7.07 3.78 -2.81
C VAL A 185 5.83 4.52 -2.32
N VAL A 186 5.49 5.62 -2.98
CA VAL A 186 4.23 6.34 -2.77
C VAL A 186 3.50 6.38 -4.10
N MET A 187 2.24 5.95 -4.12
CA MET A 187 1.41 5.98 -5.33
C MET A 187 0.03 6.58 -5.05
N ALA A 188 -0.49 7.30 -6.03
CA ALA A 188 -1.86 7.82 -5.98
C ALA A 188 -2.88 6.67 -6.08
N THR A 189 -4.00 6.82 -5.36
CA THR A 189 -5.13 5.88 -5.40
C THR A 189 -6.38 6.58 -5.91
N HIS A 190 -6.87 6.15 -7.05
CA HIS A 190 -8.07 6.66 -7.73
C HIS A 190 -8.65 5.55 -8.63
N GLN A 191 -9.77 5.78 -9.29
CA GLN A 191 -10.46 4.77 -10.11
C GLN A 191 -9.65 4.18 -11.28
N ASN A 192 -8.51 4.78 -11.66
CA ASN A 192 -7.64 4.29 -12.73
C ASN A 192 -6.31 3.72 -12.20
N SER A 193 -6.06 3.74 -10.88
CA SER A 193 -4.81 3.32 -10.26
C SER A 193 -4.69 1.79 -10.11
N TRP A 194 -4.89 1.05 -11.22
CA TRP A 194 -4.73 -0.39 -11.24
C TRP A 194 -3.31 -0.79 -10.84
N HIS A 195 -3.21 -1.66 -9.84
CA HIS A 195 -1.93 -2.18 -9.39
C HIS A 195 -2.05 -3.63 -8.91
N SER A 196 -0.93 -4.31 -8.82
CA SER A 196 -0.84 -5.71 -8.41
C SER A 196 0.50 -5.97 -7.73
N VAL A 197 0.66 -7.15 -7.13
CA VAL A 197 1.96 -7.63 -6.68
C VAL A 197 2.25 -8.94 -7.39
N SER A 198 3.41 -9.01 -8.05
CA SER A 198 3.84 -10.22 -8.74
C SER A 198 4.04 -11.37 -7.74
N LYS A 199 3.98 -12.60 -8.23
CA LYS A 199 4.15 -13.78 -7.39
C LYS A 199 5.56 -13.83 -6.81
N VAL A 200 5.69 -14.12 -5.51
CA VAL A 200 6.99 -14.37 -4.86
C VAL A 200 7.50 -15.74 -5.32
N LEU A 201 8.75 -15.79 -5.78
CA LEU A 201 9.35 -16.97 -6.42
C LEU A 201 10.39 -17.69 -5.56
N VAL A 202 10.89 -17.05 -4.51
CA VAL A 202 11.98 -17.55 -3.65
C VAL A 202 11.48 -17.97 -2.28
N ASP A 203 12.21 -18.88 -1.61
CA ASP A 203 11.97 -19.29 -0.22
C ASP A 203 12.49 -18.22 0.76
N ASN A 204 11.88 -17.04 0.71
CA ASN A 204 12.13 -15.93 1.60
C ASN A 204 10.84 -15.10 1.72
N THR A 205 10.79 -14.13 2.63
CA THR A 205 9.64 -13.28 2.85
C THR A 205 9.88 -11.84 2.41
N ARG A 206 8.94 -11.28 1.64
CA ARG A 206 8.88 -9.86 1.33
C ARG A 206 8.10 -9.13 2.42
N CYS A 207 8.79 -8.31 3.19
CA CYS A 207 8.26 -7.53 4.30
C CYS A 207 8.04 -6.07 3.88
N CYS A 208 6.85 -5.53 4.20
CA CYS A 208 6.47 -4.17 3.85
C CYS A 208 5.65 -3.53 4.98
N VAL A 209 5.97 -2.28 5.32
CA VAL A 209 5.12 -1.40 6.15
C VAL A 209 4.25 -0.60 5.21
N SER A 210 2.92 -0.71 5.36
CA SER A 210 1.92 -0.05 4.52
C SER A 210 1.20 1.05 5.28
N ASN A 211 1.03 2.21 4.65
CA ASN A 211 0.20 3.30 5.14
C ASN A 211 -0.69 3.84 4.03
N TYR A 212 -1.79 4.49 4.41
CA TYR A 212 -2.68 5.17 3.50
C TYR A 212 -2.94 6.58 3.96
N TYR A 213 -3.08 7.50 3.02
CA TYR A 213 -3.52 8.86 3.31
C TYR A 213 -4.86 9.13 2.65
N PHE A 214 -5.63 9.98 3.29
CA PHE A 214 -6.99 10.32 2.91
C PHE A 214 -7.15 11.83 2.70
N SER A 215 -8.13 12.19 1.85
CA SER A 215 -8.57 13.57 1.63
C SER A 215 -10.09 13.67 1.72
N LYS A 216 -10.62 14.85 1.98
CA LYS A 216 -12.06 15.13 1.85
C LYS A 216 -12.49 15.12 0.38
N GLU A 217 -11.59 15.50 -0.52
CA GLU A 217 -11.84 15.57 -1.96
C GLU A 217 -11.19 14.37 -2.67
N PRO A 218 -11.80 13.85 -3.75
CA PRO A 218 -11.22 12.81 -4.58
C PRO A 218 -10.05 13.37 -5.40
N LEU A 219 -9.16 12.50 -5.89
CA LEU A 219 -8.09 12.91 -6.81
C LEU A 219 -8.59 13.24 -8.20
N LEU A 220 -9.60 12.52 -8.68
CA LEU A 220 -10.25 12.76 -9.97
C LEU A 220 -11.72 13.11 -9.74
N ASN A 221 -12.22 14.10 -10.46
CA ASN A 221 -13.64 14.48 -10.41
C ASN A 221 -14.58 13.32 -10.79
N SER A 222 -14.07 12.34 -11.52
CA SER A 222 -14.79 11.13 -11.94
C SER A 222 -14.76 10.01 -10.90
N ASP A 223 -14.01 10.14 -9.80
CA ASP A 223 -13.92 9.10 -8.77
C ASP A 223 -15.27 8.87 -8.10
N THR A 224 -15.61 7.61 -7.90
CA THR A 224 -16.82 7.17 -7.21
C THR A 224 -16.47 6.25 -6.05
N PHE A 225 -17.30 6.23 -5.02
CA PHE A 225 -17.10 5.29 -3.90
C PHE A 225 -17.26 3.84 -4.36
N HIS A 226 -16.18 3.07 -4.23
CA HIS A 226 -16.16 1.66 -4.58
C HIS A 226 -15.40 0.82 -3.53
N VAL A 227 -15.70 -0.46 -3.50
CA VAL A 227 -14.95 -1.45 -2.72
C VAL A 227 -13.70 -1.84 -3.50
N THR A 228 -12.73 -2.46 -2.82
CA THR A 228 -11.56 -3.07 -3.51
C THR A 228 -12.05 -3.94 -4.66
N THR A 229 -11.65 -3.62 -5.88
CA THR A 229 -12.11 -4.26 -7.10
C THR A 229 -10.97 -5.03 -7.73
N PHE A 230 -11.15 -6.34 -7.93
CA PHE A 230 -10.12 -7.23 -8.45
C PHE A 230 -10.39 -7.63 -9.90
N ARG A 231 -9.31 -7.87 -10.65
CA ARG A 231 -9.32 -8.39 -12.01
C ARG A 231 -8.32 -9.54 -12.14
N GLY A 232 -8.51 -10.41 -13.13
CA GLY A 232 -7.50 -11.39 -13.52
C GLY A 232 -6.33 -10.73 -14.25
N ARG A 233 -5.17 -11.37 -14.22
CA ARG A 233 -4.04 -10.96 -15.07
C ARG A 233 -4.40 -11.12 -16.55
N PRO A 234 -3.77 -10.42 -17.50
CA PRO A 234 -4.15 -10.43 -18.93
C PRO A 234 -4.31 -11.83 -19.55
N LYS A 235 -3.54 -12.83 -19.10
CA LYS A 235 -3.60 -14.22 -19.58
C LYS A 235 -4.65 -15.07 -18.86
N GLU A 236 -5.23 -14.61 -17.75
CA GLU A 236 -6.13 -15.37 -16.87
C GLU A 236 -7.59 -15.01 -17.12
N LYS A 237 -8.10 -15.17 -18.37
CA LYS A 237 -9.43 -14.72 -18.80
C LYS A 237 -10.59 -15.30 -17.96
N ILE A 238 -10.54 -16.59 -17.62
CA ILE A 238 -11.59 -17.26 -16.82
C ILE A 238 -11.60 -16.67 -15.40
N LYS A 239 -10.44 -16.54 -14.78
CA LYS A 239 -10.28 -15.92 -13.45
C LYS A 239 -10.78 -14.48 -13.47
N ASP A 240 -10.49 -13.74 -14.53
CA ASP A 240 -10.97 -12.37 -14.68
C ASP A 240 -12.50 -12.29 -14.70
N LEU A 241 -13.17 -13.20 -15.43
CA LEU A 241 -14.64 -13.24 -15.46
C LEU A 241 -15.22 -13.52 -14.05
N ILE A 242 -14.66 -14.50 -13.33
CA ILE A 242 -15.08 -14.84 -11.97
C ILE A 242 -14.90 -13.62 -11.04
N LEU A 243 -13.76 -12.93 -11.13
CA LEU A 243 -13.49 -11.75 -10.31
C LEU A 243 -14.42 -10.57 -10.65
N GLN A 244 -14.81 -10.40 -11.89
CA GLN A 244 -15.81 -9.39 -12.28
C GLN A 244 -17.19 -9.66 -11.66
N VAL A 245 -17.63 -10.92 -11.65
CA VAL A 245 -18.88 -11.32 -10.97
C VAL A 245 -18.78 -11.10 -9.46
N ASP A 246 -17.69 -11.52 -8.82
CA ASP A 246 -17.43 -11.27 -7.41
C ASP A 246 -17.46 -9.76 -7.06
N ASN A 247 -16.86 -8.92 -7.88
CA ASN A 247 -16.87 -7.47 -7.69
C ASN A 247 -18.30 -6.90 -7.73
N LYS A 248 -19.11 -7.32 -8.70
CA LYS A 248 -20.52 -6.88 -8.81
C LYS A 248 -21.33 -7.28 -7.58
N LEU A 249 -21.19 -8.52 -7.12
CA LEU A 249 -21.87 -9.01 -5.91
C LEU A 249 -21.48 -8.21 -4.67
N ARG A 250 -20.18 -8.00 -4.45
CA ARG A 250 -19.69 -7.21 -3.30
C ARG A 250 -20.12 -5.75 -3.37
N SER A 251 -20.12 -5.15 -4.54
CA SER A 251 -20.61 -3.78 -4.75
C SER A 251 -22.09 -3.67 -4.46
N GLY A 252 -22.90 -4.64 -4.91
CA GLY A 252 -24.34 -4.72 -4.60
C GLY A 252 -24.61 -4.83 -3.09
N VAL A 253 -23.89 -5.70 -2.41
CA VAL A 253 -23.97 -5.82 -0.93
C VAL A 253 -23.61 -4.48 -0.26
N ARG A 254 -22.56 -3.80 -0.71
CA ARG A 254 -22.13 -2.51 -0.14
C ARG A 254 -23.03 -1.34 -0.52
N PHE A 255 -23.80 -1.46 -1.60
CA PHE A 255 -24.86 -0.51 -1.92
C PHE A 255 -26.02 -0.60 -0.94
N LEU A 256 -26.48 -1.82 -0.63
CA LEU A 256 -27.57 -2.09 0.33
C LEU A 256 -27.10 -1.84 1.78
N PHE A 257 -25.92 -2.30 2.13
CA PHE A 257 -25.33 -2.20 3.47
C PHE A 257 -24.07 -1.33 3.44
N LYS A 258 -24.20 -0.03 3.64
CA LYS A 258 -23.10 0.95 3.52
C LYS A 258 -21.82 0.58 4.30
N LYS A 259 -21.96 -0.02 5.48
CA LYS A 259 -20.83 -0.51 6.31
C LYS A 259 -20.46 -1.98 6.06
N GLY A 260 -21.18 -2.68 5.16
CA GLY A 260 -21.08 -4.13 4.96
C GLY A 260 -21.93 -4.91 5.94
N ILE A 261 -22.05 -6.25 5.72
CA ILE A 261 -22.79 -7.15 6.62
C ILE A 261 -22.03 -7.34 7.95
N ARG A 262 -20.71 -7.27 7.91
CA ARG A 262 -19.83 -7.30 9.09
C ARG A 262 -18.86 -6.14 9.03
N GLU A 263 -18.51 -5.61 10.20
CA GLU A 263 -17.44 -4.61 10.30
C GLU A 263 -16.14 -5.20 9.76
N ASN A 264 -15.38 -4.37 9.00
CA ASN A 264 -14.07 -4.80 8.52
C ASN A 264 -13.15 -4.98 9.73
N PRO A 265 -12.63 -6.21 9.97
CA PRO A 265 -11.77 -6.46 11.13
C PRO A 265 -10.38 -5.80 10.97
N HIS A 266 -10.01 -5.38 9.75
CA HIS A 266 -8.71 -4.77 9.47
C HIS A 266 -8.70 -3.31 9.97
N GLN A 267 -8.61 -3.15 11.28
CA GLN A 267 -8.48 -1.86 11.97
C GLN A 267 -7.69 -2.08 13.24
N TYR A 268 -6.74 -1.18 13.51
CA TYR A 268 -6.11 -1.13 14.81
C TYR A 268 -7.08 -0.52 15.83
N LYS A 269 -7.38 -1.27 16.84
CA LYS A 269 -8.19 -0.83 17.98
C LYS A 269 -7.28 -0.81 19.21
N LYS A 270 -6.92 0.38 19.65
CA LYS A 270 -6.21 0.61 20.92
C LYS A 270 -7.16 0.45 22.10
#